data_409209a278a078bec9353165fc4f96d6
#
_entry.id   409209a278a078bec9353165fc4f96d6
#
_cell.length_a   1.000
_cell.length_b   1.000
_cell.length_c   1.000
_cell.angle_alpha   90.00
_cell.angle_beta   90.00
_cell.angle_gamma   90.00
#
_symmetry.space_group_name_H-M   'P 1'
#
loop_
_entity.id
_entity.type
_entity.pdbx_description
1 polymer ?
#
loop_
_entity_poly.entity_id
_entity_poly.type
_entity_poly.pdbx_seq_one_letter_code
_entity_poly.pdbx_strand_id
1 'polypeptide(L)'
;RACPAGAPRMTDASRELRALVLAPRGRDAAVASSLIQQTGVACVVCADLDTVVRHLDDDVAFLLMTEEAIRGADLNPLATWLSSQPPWSDLPFLLVTDHGGGPERNPIAARWLDMLGNVSFIERPFHPTTLLSVSRAAVKGRRRQHDTRRLLANLRESDQRLRTALHAGRLAAWEFDFVTSRFAVSAEGKALLGRSALHEVGLDELMRGISSDDRVSVVDALGRSIRSGEDFAVDLRFGRPDGETLWLDVRARLVRGVAGSPRRFVGVASDITVRKSAEASLQGLNELLEKRVEERTAQLRQAHDELVAQIGERERTEAQLRQMQKLESIGQLTGGVAHDFNNLLTAVIGNLELLRKRVPANPAS
;
A
#
# COMPACT_ATOMS: atom_id res chain seq x y z
N ARG A 1 10.72 -0.20 33.32
CA ARG A 1 11.53 -1.43 33.11
C ARG A 1 11.12 -2.00 31.75
N ALA A 2 12.02 -1.87 30.79
CA ALA A 2 11.84 -2.31 29.42
C ALA A 2 11.92 -3.84 29.34
N CYS A 3 11.00 -4.49 28.62
CA CYS A 3 11.12 -5.88 28.19
C CYS A 3 12.28 -6.00 27.18
N PRO A 4 13.11 -7.04 27.28
CA PRO A 4 14.16 -7.27 26.29
C PRO A 4 13.54 -7.75 24.97
N ALA A 5 14.01 -7.15 23.89
CA ALA A 5 13.71 -7.49 22.52
C ALA A 5 14.01 -8.98 22.24
N GLY A 6 13.08 -9.66 21.58
CA GLY A 6 13.20 -11.05 21.20
C GLY A 6 14.45 -11.30 20.34
N ALA A 7 15.18 -12.32 20.73
CA ALA A 7 16.30 -12.87 19.97
C ALA A 7 15.82 -13.22 18.53
N PRO A 8 16.68 -13.04 17.52
CA PRO A 8 16.34 -13.42 16.16
C PRO A 8 16.11 -14.93 16.12
N ARG A 9 14.91 -15.35 15.70
CA ARG A 9 14.63 -16.76 15.41
C ARG A 9 15.63 -17.17 14.32
N MET A 10 16.57 -18.02 14.71
CA MET A 10 17.47 -18.70 13.77
C MET A 10 16.64 -19.30 12.66
N THR A 11 16.98 -18.98 11.44
CA THR A 11 16.46 -19.55 10.21
C THR A 11 16.48 -21.07 10.33
N ASP A 12 15.32 -21.70 10.15
CA ASP A 12 15.02 -23.13 10.22
C ASP A 12 15.69 -23.90 9.04
N ALA A 13 16.99 -23.68 8.86
CA ALA A 13 17.81 -24.36 7.87
C ALA A 13 18.19 -25.73 8.44
N SER A 14 17.51 -26.76 7.94
CA SER A 14 17.85 -28.18 8.10
C SER A 14 18.06 -28.64 9.55
N ARG A 15 17.01 -28.63 10.36
CA ARG A 15 16.99 -29.45 11.55
C ARG A 15 17.13 -30.89 11.11
N GLU A 16 18.24 -31.54 11.51
CA GLU A 16 18.47 -32.94 11.19
C GLU A 16 17.53 -33.79 12.05
N LEU A 17 16.62 -34.51 11.40
CA LEU A 17 15.75 -35.45 12.07
C LEU A 17 16.57 -36.54 12.76
N ARG A 18 16.18 -36.91 13.99
CA ARG A 18 16.80 -37.99 14.76
C ARG A 18 15.79 -39.08 15.14
N ALA A 19 16.27 -40.29 15.27
CA ALA A 19 15.47 -41.37 15.79
C ALA A 19 15.77 -41.58 17.27
N LEU A 20 14.74 -41.88 18.08
CA LEU A 20 14.93 -42.35 19.44
C LEU A 20 14.83 -43.89 19.47
N VAL A 21 15.66 -44.54 20.25
CA VAL A 21 15.70 -46.00 20.36
C VAL A 21 15.64 -46.40 21.84
N LEU A 22 14.58 -47.12 22.20
CA LEU A 22 14.38 -47.66 23.52
C LEU A 22 14.34 -49.21 23.45
N ALA A 23 15.47 -49.85 23.67
CA ALA A 23 15.66 -51.31 23.66
C ALA A 23 16.60 -51.70 24.80
N PRO A 24 16.06 -51.94 26.02
CA PRO A 24 16.89 -52.11 27.22
C PRO A 24 17.62 -53.45 27.31
N ARG A 25 17.31 -54.46 26.46
CA ARG A 25 17.93 -55.78 26.52
C ARG A 25 19.01 -56.00 25.51
N GLY A 26 20.12 -56.57 25.98
CA GLY A 26 21.22 -57.09 25.18
C GLY A 26 21.88 -56.07 24.27
N ARG A 27 22.10 -56.45 23.00
CA ARG A 27 22.71 -55.61 21.94
C ARG A 27 21.71 -54.95 21.00
N ASP A 28 20.39 -55.08 21.25
CA ASP A 28 19.35 -54.66 20.35
C ASP A 28 19.37 -53.17 20.04
N ALA A 29 19.61 -52.34 21.05
CA ALA A 29 19.75 -50.90 20.87
C ALA A 29 20.95 -50.54 19.94
N ALA A 30 22.07 -51.19 20.14
CA ALA A 30 23.31 -50.96 19.34
C ALA A 30 23.09 -51.42 17.88
N VAL A 31 22.45 -52.59 17.69
CA VAL A 31 22.18 -53.14 16.35
C VAL A 31 21.18 -52.25 15.63
N ALA A 32 20.04 -51.91 16.28
CA ALA A 32 19.02 -51.03 15.71
C ALA A 32 19.60 -49.66 15.35
N SER A 33 20.36 -49.04 16.24
CA SER A 33 21.01 -47.75 16.02
C SER A 33 21.95 -47.80 14.82
N SER A 34 22.82 -48.82 14.69
CA SER A 34 23.72 -49.00 13.56
C SER A 34 22.98 -49.16 12.23
N LEU A 35 21.84 -49.88 12.23
CA LEU A 35 21.03 -50.04 11.03
C LEU A 35 20.32 -48.71 10.67
N ILE A 36 19.73 -48.01 11.64
CA ILE A 36 19.01 -46.76 11.41
C ILE A 36 19.98 -45.67 10.90
N GLN A 37 21.20 -45.58 11.41
CA GLN A 37 22.22 -44.64 10.91
C GLN A 37 22.53 -44.81 9.42
N GLN A 38 22.38 -46.03 8.87
CA GLN A 38 22.51 -46.25 7.43
C GLN A 38 21.41 -45.56 6.60
N THR A 39 20.32 -45.09 7.22
CA THR A 39 19.28 -44.30 6.60
C THR A 39 19.62 -42.77 6.57
N GLY A 40 20.74 -42.39 7.13
CA GLY A 40 21.17 -40.99 7.22
C GLY A 40 20.49 -40.22 8.37
N VAL A 41 19.97 -40.92 9.38
CA VAL A 41 19.30 -40.31 10.52
C VAL A 41 20.12 -40.60 11.79
N ALA A 42 20.39 -39.55 12.57
CA ALA A 42 21.05 -39.67 13.87
C ALA A 42 20.18 -40.44 14.85
N CYS A 43 20.81 -41.28 15.70
CA CYS A 43 20.09 -42.06 16.71
C CYS A 43 20.48 -41.64 18.11
N VAL A 44 19.48 -41.50 18.96
CA VAL A 44 19.64 -41.31 20.40
C VAL A 44 19.11 -42.57 21.10
N VAL A 45 19.98 -43.31 21.78
CA VAL A 45 19.60 -44.48 22.57
C VAL A 45 19.18 -43.98 23.95
N CYS A 46 17.94 -44.34 24.33
CA CYS A 46 17.32 -43.99 25.59
C CYS A 46 17.38 -45.21 26.53
N ALA A 47 17.69 -44.97 27.80
CA ALA A 47 17.78 -46.03 28.81
C ALA A 47 16.39 -46.48 29.31
N ASP A 48 15.45 -45.53 29.39
CA ASP A 48 14.10 -45.69 29.92
C ASP A 48 13.12 -44.77 29.21
N LEU A 49 11.85 -44.90 29.52
CA LEU A 49 10.77 -44.11 28.93
C LEU A 49 10.83 -42.62 29.34
N ASP A 50 11.28 -42.33 30.57
CA ASP A 50 11.45 -40.94 31.04
C ASP A 50 12.50 -40.21 30.22
N THR A 51 13.56 -40.90 29.84
CA THR A 51 14.58 -40.39 28.94
C THR A 51 14.00 -40.14 27.51
N VAL A 52 13.17 -41.04 27.02
CA VAL A 52 12.45 -40.84 25.76
C VAL A 52 11.61 -39.57 25.83
N VAL A 53 10.75 -39.42 26.83
CA VAL A 53 9.87 -38.25 26.97
C VAL A 53 10.65 -36.94 27.03
N ARG A 54 11.79 -36.92 27.71
CA ARG A 54 12.68 -35.72 27.73
C ARG A 54 13.30 -35.35 26.39
N HIS A 55 13.48 -36.31 25.49
CA HIS A 55 14.05 -36.12 24.17
C HIS A 55 12.98 -35.95 23.06
N LEU A 56 11.70 -36.06 23.41
CA LEU A 56 10.61 -35.87 22.45
C LEU A 56 10.46 -34.40 22.11
N ASP A 57 10.60 -34.10 20.81
CA ASP A 57 10.33 -32.80 20.21
C ASP A 57 9.95 -32.96 18.74
N ASP A 58 9.82 -31.81 18.04
CA ASP A 58 9.46 -31.78 16.62
C ASP A 58 10.53 -32.43 15.72
N ASP A 59 11.79 -32.51 16.17
CA ASP A 59 12.91 -33.04 15.38
C ASP A 59 13.07 -34.56 15.46
N VAL A 60 12.18 -35.23 16.24
CA VAL A 60 12.15 -36.69 16.28
C VAL A 60 11.46 -37.23 15.05
N ALA A 61 12.22 -38.03 14.26
CA ALA A 61 11.73 -38.68 13.05
C ALA A 61 10.77 -39.86 13.38
N PHE A 62 11.16 -40.66 14.33
CA PHE A 62 10.37 -41.78 14.85
C PHE A 62 10.95 -42.28 16.17
N LEU A 63 10.17 -43.05 16.91
CA LEU A 63 10.60 -43.74 18.10
C LEU A 63 10.55 -45.25 17.85
N LEU A 64 11.71 -45.93 17.96
CA LEU A 64 11.80 -47.37 17.99
C LEU A 64 11.77 -47.87 19.44
N MET A 65 10.85 -48.75 19.74
CA MET A 65 10.73 -49.41 21.05
C MET A 65 10.64 -50.92 20.89
N THR A 66 11.11 -51.67 21.90
CA THR A 66 10.85 -53.10 21.98
C THR A 66 9.67 -53.37 22.92
N GLU A 67 8.96 -54.47 22.69
CA GLU A 67 7.83 -54.87 23.52
C GLU A 67 8.22 -54.95 25.01
N GLU A 68 9.40 -55.45 25.29
CA GLU A 68 9.88 -55.59 26.68
C GLU A 68 10.12 -54.24 27.36
N ALA A 69 10.45 -53.19 26.57
CA ALA A 69 10.66 -51.85 27.10
C ALA A 69 9.39 -51.17 27.57
N ILE A 70 8.23 -51.54 26.97
CA ILE A 70 6.92 -50.95 27.27
C ILE A 70 6.02 -51.87 28.08
N ARG A 71 6.36 -53.13 28.18
CA ARG A 71 5.57 -54.10 28.98
C ARG A 71 5.70 -53.76 30.45
N GLY A 72 4.65 -53.25 31.05
CA GLY A 72 4.58 -52.84 32.45
C GLY A 72 5.15 -51.43 32.75
N ALA A 73 5.57 -50.70 31.75
CA ALA A 73 5.95 -49.28 31.89
C ALA A 73 4.71 -48.38 32.00
N ASP A 74 4.84 -47.25 32.70
CA ASP A 74 3.84 -46.20 32.71
C ASP A 74 3.94 -45.39 31.41
N LEU A 75 2.99 -45.59 30.48
CA LEU A 75 2.90 -44.89 29.22
C LEU A 75 2.15 -43.54 29.28
N ASN A 76 1.59 -43.15 30.46
CA ASN A 76 0.82 -41.92 30.60
C ASN A 76 1.59 -40.66 30.22
N PRO A 77 2.90 -40.48 30.56
CA PRO A 77 3.70 -39.34 30.16
C PRO A 77 3.81 -39.22 28.62
N LEU A 78 4.01 -40.39 27.95
CA LEU A 78 4.09 -40.45 26.49
C LEU A 78 2.73 -40.13 25.84
N ALA A 79 1.64 -40.72 26.37
CA ALA A 79 0.29 -40.43 25.90
C ALA A 79 -0.11 -38.95 26.08
N THR A 80 0.30 -38.34 27.19
CA THR A 80 0.11 -36.90 27.44
C THR A 80 0.84 -36.05 26.42
N TRP A 81 2.09 -36.38 26.11
CA TRP A 81 2.84 -35.67 25.08
C TRP A 81 2.19 -35.84 23.71
N LEU A 82 1.77 -37.07 23.35
CA LEU A 82 1.08 -37.32 22.07
C LEU A 82 -0.20 -36.50 21.92
N SER A 83 -1.02 -36.44 22.99
CA SER A 83 -2.26 -35.66 22.97
C SER A 83 -2.01 -34.13 22.85
N SER A 84 -0.83 -33.67 23.20
CA SER A 84 -0.42 -32.29 23.08
C SER A 84 0.15 -31.93 21.71
N GLN A 85 0.33 -32.92 20.82
CA GLN A 85 0.86 -32.68 19.48
C GLN A 85 -0.08 -31.79 18.64
N PRO A 86 0.48 -30.87 17.86
CA PRO A 86 -0.33 -30.09 16.93
C PRO A 86 -0.91 -30.99 15.82
N PRO A 87 -2.04 -30.62 15.19
CA PRO A 87 -2.75 -31.45 14.20
C PRO A 87 -1.94 -31.91 13.00
N TRP A 88 -0.81 -31.25 12.71
CA TRP A 88 0.09 -31.60 11.61
C TRP A 88 1.07 -32.72 11.97
N SER A 89 1.27 -32.98 13.29
CA SER A 89 2.29 -33.89 13.82
C SER A 89 1.65 -35.23 14.17
N ASP A 90 2.19 -36.26 13.59
CA ASP A 90 1.80 -37.66 13.84
C ASP A 90 3.10 -38.47 13.91
N LEU A 91 3.65 -38.61 15.14
CA LEU A 91 4.94 -39.24 15.35
C LEU A 91 4.87 -40.75 15.07
N PRO A 92 5.70 -41.29 14.14
CA PRO A 92 5.72 -42.73 13.90
C PRO A 92 6.41 -43.52 15.04
N PHE A 93 5.80 -44.63 15.38
CA PHE A 93 6.37 -45.62 16.33
C PHE A 93 6.72 -46.92 15.60
N LEU A 94 7.93 -47.39 15.81
CA LEU A 94 8.34 -48.71 15.35
C LEU A 94 8.43 -49.64 16.57
N LEU A 95 7.50 -50.55 16.66
CA LEU A 95 7.42 -51.47 17.79
C LEU A 95 7.91 -52.87 17.43
N VAL A 96 9.05 -53.26 18.01
CA VAL A 96 9.62 -54.61 17.84
C VAL A 96 8.99 -55.55 18.84
N THR A 97 8.29 -56.58 18.34
CA THR A 97 7.56 -57.57 19.15
C THR A 97 8.17 -58.96 18.99
N ASP A 98 7.90 -59.83 19.97
CA ASP A 98 8.19 -61.26 19.85
C ASP A 98 7.27 -61.92 18.82
N HIS A 99 7.59 -63.18 18.46
CA HIS A 99 6.79 -63.91 17.46
C HIS A 99 5.31 -64.07 17.93
N GLY A 100 4.41 -63.66 17.03
CA GLY A 100 2.97 -63.64 17.36
C GLY A 100 2.53 -62.43 18.19
N GLY A 101 3.40 -61.40 18.36
CA GLY A 101 3.12 -60.20 19.16
C GLY A 101 2.32 -59.10 18.41
N GLY A 102 1.86 -59.33 17.19
CA GLY A 102 1.03 -58.38 16.43
C GLY A 102 -0.37 -58.19 16.99
N PRO A 103 -1.08 -57.09 16.64
CA PRO A 103 -2.38 -56.72 17.23
C PRO A 103 -3.47 -57.77 17.00
N GLU A 104 -3.37 -58.59 15.97
CA GLU A 104 -4.35 -59.66 15.67
C GLU A 104 -4.34 -60.81 16.68
N ARG A 105 -3.22 -61.06 17.36
CA ARG A 105 -3.00 -62.16 18.28
C ARG A 105 -2.67 -61.75 19.70
N ASN A 106 -2.36 -60.44 19.87
CA ASN A 106 -1.96 -59.89 21.17
C ASN A 106 -2.87 -58.73 21.58
N PRO A 107 -3.81 -58.90 22.53
CA PRO A 107 -4.69 -57.80 22.98
C PRO A 107 -3.94 -56.60 23.56
N ILE A 108 -2.73 -56.80 24.06
CA ILE A 108 -1.91 -55.71 24.60
C ILE A 108 -1.39 -54.84 23.42
N ALA A 109 -1.02 -55.47 22.30
CA ALA A 109 -0.59 -54.75 21.10
C ALA A 109 -1.72 -53.88 20.51
N ALA A 110 -2.96 -54.31 20.58
CA ALA A 110 -4.11 -53.50 20.18
C ALA A 110 -4.25 -52.23 21.05
N ARG A 111 -4.03 -52.31 22.37
CA ARG A 111 -4.03 -51.16 23.28
C ARG A 111 -2.90 -50.16 22.95
N TRP A 112 -1.70 -50.65 22.53
CA TRP A 112 -0.61 -49.79 22.12
C TRP A 112 -0.96 -49.06 20.81
N LEU A 113 -1.64 -49.76 19.88
CA LEU A 113 -2.09 -49.13 18.64
C LEU A 113 -3.07 -47.98 18.92
N ASP A 114 -4.07 -48.22 19.80
CA ASP A 114 -5.05 -47.21 20.18
C ASP A 114 -4.40 -46.00 20.89
N MET A 115 -3.37 -46.23 21.71
CA MET A 115 -2.72 -45.18 22.49
C MET A 115 -1.70 -44.39 21.69
N LEU A 116 -0.89 -45.07 20.88
CA LEU A 116 0.24 -44.46 20.15
C LEU A 116 -0.14 -43.97 18.75
N GLY A 117 -1.26 -44.44 18.20
CA GLY A 117 -1.78 -44.05 16.87
C GLY A 117 -0.96 -44.61 15.71
N ASN A 118 0.11 -43.95 15.34
CA ASN A 118 0.91 -44.27 14.16
C ASN A 118 1.99 -45.34 14.48
N VAL A 119 1.59 -46.60 14.60
CA VAL A 119 2.48 -47.71 14.97
C VAL A 119 2.71 -48.66 13.82
N SER A 120 3.99 -49.02 13.59
CA SER A 120 4.40 -50.13 12.72
C SER A 120 5.00 -51.25 13.56
N PHE A 121 4.42 -52.44 13.49
CA PHE A 121 4.91 -53.63 14.22
C PHE A 121 5.99 -54.35 13.40
N ILE A 122 7.06 -54.78 14.06
CA ILE A 122 8.17 -55.55 13.47
C ILE A 122 8.36 -56.79 14.34
N GLU A 123 7.93 -57.99 13.85
CA GLU A 123 8.08 -59.23 14.57
C GLU A 123 9.48 -59.83 14.48
N ARG A 124 9.97 -60.34 15.61
CA ARG A 124 11.23 -61.11 15.65
C ARG A 124 10.98 -62.58 15.27
N PRO A 125 11.95 -63.24 14.56
CA PRO A 125 13.17 -62.66 13.99
C PRO A 125 12.87 -61.91 12.68
N PHE A 126 13.45 -60.73 12.48
CA PHE A 126 13.26 -59.95 11.28
C PHE A 126 14.59 -59.78 10.52
N HIS A 127 14.49 -59.60 9.22
CA HIS A 127 15.64 -59.28 8.39
C HIS A 127 16.05 -57.81 8.53
N PRO A 128 17.36 -57.45 8.57
CA PRO A 128 17.81 -56.06 8.66
C PRO A 128 17.14 -55.11 7.66
N THR A 129 16.87 -55.58 6.43
CA THR A 129 16.19 -54.80 5.39
C THR A 129 14.76 -54.38 5.78
N THR A 130 14.06 -55.17 6.62
CA THR A 130 12.73 -54.80 7.12
C THR A 130 12.81 -53.57 8.00
N LEU A 131 13.71 -53.53 8.97
CA LEU A 131 13.94 -52.38 9.83
C LEU A 131 14.34 -51.16 9.04
N LEU A 132 15.28 -51.31 8.08
CA LEU A 132 15.70 -50.22 7.18
C LEU A 132 14.56 -49.67 6.35
N SER A 133 13.69 -50.53 5.79
CA SER A 133 12.56 -50.13 4.96
C SER A 133 11.53 -49.33 5.78
N VAL A 134 11.13 -49.85 6.95
CA VAL A 134 10.14 -49.20 7.83
C VAL A 134 10.72 -47.89 8.38
N SER A 135 12.00 -47.86 8.79
CA SER A 135 12.67 -46.61 9.23
C SER A 135 12.68 -45.53 8.11
N ARG A 136 13.01 -45.93 6.88
CA ARG A 136 12.98 -44.98 5.73
C ARG A 136 11.55 -44.49 5.47
N ALA A 137 10.54 -45.35 5.58
CA ALA A 137 9.14 -44.93 5.41
C ALA A 137 8.72 -43.94 6.51
N ALA A 138 9.09 -44.20 7.78
CA ALA A 138 8.84 -43.30 8.90
C ALA A 138 9.51 -41.92 8.71
N VAL A 139 10.79 -41.92 8.36
CA VAL A 139 11.52 -40.63 8.06
C VAL A 139 10.88 -39.87 6.91
N LYS A 140 10.50 -40.57 5.82
CA LYS A 140 9.84 -39.95 4.67
C LYS A 140 8.48 -39.37 5.06
N GLY A 141 7.72 -40.11 5.87
CA GLY A 141 6.43 -39.64 6.42
C GLY A 141 6.63 -38.35 7.23
N ARG A 142 7.58 -38.34 8.17
CA ARG A 142 7.86 -37.20 9.03
C ARG A 142 8.31 -35.98 8.23
N ARG A 143 9.19 -36.14 7.26
CA ARG A 143 9.60 -35.05 6.35
C ARG A 143 8.40 -34.44 5.63
N ARG A 144 7.48 -35.25 5.10
CA ARG A 144 6.26 -34.74 4.45
C ARG A 144 5.38 -33.93 5.40
N GLN A 145 5.25 -34.36 6.67
CA GLN A 145 4.51 -33.59 7.68
C GLN A 145 5.14 -32.21 7.89
N HIS A 146 6.47 -32.14 8.03
CA HIS A 146 7.19 -30.87 8.16
C HIS A 146 7.05 -29.98 6.90
N ASP A 147 7.16 -30.55 5.72
CA ASP A 147 7.01 -29.80 4.47
C ASP A 147 5.60 -29.21 4.33
N THR A 148 4.57 -30.01 4.67
CA THR A 148 3.18 -29.52 4.69
C THR A 148 2.98 -28.40 5.71
N ARG A 149 3.55 -28.52 6.92
CA ARG A 149 3.53 -27.47 7.93
C ARG A 149 4.15 -26.17 7.40
N ARG A 150 5.34 -26.27 6.77
CA ARG A 150 6.05 -25.10 6.19
C ARG A 150 5.22 -24.44 5.10
N LEU A 151 4.66 -25.21 4.19
CA LEU A 151 3.78 -24.69 3.14
C LEU A 151 2.57 -23.96 3.70
N LEU A 152 1.89 -24.54 4.70
CA LEU A 152 0.74 -23.91 5.36
C LEU A 152 1.14 -22.64 6.11
N ALA A 153 2.29 -22.64 6.79
CA ALA A 153 2.79 -21.47 7.49
C ALA A 153 3.12 -20.33 6.51
N ASN A 154 3.82 -20.63 5.42
CA ASN A 154 4.16 -19.67 4.38
C ASN A 154 2.90 -19.09 3.69
N LEU A 155 1.91 -19.95 3.42
CA LEU A 155 0.63 -19.50 2.84
C LEU A 155 -0.10 -18.54 3.78
N ARG A 156 -0.18 -18.89 5.09
CA ARG A 156 -0.81 -18.01 6.09
C ARG A 156 -0.10 -16.68 6.23
N GLU A 157 1.24 -16.71 6.24
CA GLU A 157 2.03 -15.48 6.31
C GLU A 157 1.83 -14.60 5.07
N SER A 158 1.79 -15.21 3.88
CA SER A 158 1.52 -14.49 2.62
C SER A 158 0.12 -13.88 2.61
N ASP A 159 -0.91 -14.63 3.03
CA ASP A 159 -2.29 -14.13 3.15
C ASP A 159 -2.38 -12.95 4.14
N GLN A 160 -1.72 -13.09 5.30
CA GLN A 160 -1.69 -12.02 6.30
C GLN A 160 -0.98 -10.76 5.79
N ARG A 161 0.15 -10.92 5.08
CA ARG A 161 0.84 -9.79 4.46
C ARG A 161 -0.03 -9.07 3.43
N LEU A 162 -0.73 -9.85 2.59
CA LEU A 162 -1.66 -9.29 1.60
C LEU A 162 -2.79 -8.52 2.26
N ARG A 163 -3.44 -9.10 3.26
CA ARG A 163 -4.51 -8.42 4.03
C ARG A 163 -4.01 -7.13 4.67
N THR A 164 -2.82 -7.16 5.28
CA THR A 164 -2.22 -5.97 5.89
C THR A 164 -1.96 -4.87 4.86
N ALA A 165 -1.44 -5.23 3.68
CA ALA A 165 -1.19 -4.28 2.59
C ALA A 165 -2.49 -3.66 2.06
N LEU A 166 -3.54 -4.46 1.84
CA LEU A 166 -4.86 -3.97 1.41
C LEU A 166 -5.46 -3.02 2.44
N HIS A 167 -5.40 -3.38 3.72
CA HIS A 167 -5.92 -2.56 4.80
C HIS A 167 -5.15 -1.23 4.95
N ALA A 168 -3.81 -1.27 4.92
CA ALA A 168 -2.97 -0.07 4.99
C ALA A 168 -3.20 0.86 3.80
N GLY A 169 -3.42 0.29 2.60
CA GLY A 169 -3.77 1.02 1.38
C GLY A 169 -5.23 1.49 1.32
N ARG A 170 -6.07 1.13 2.30
CA ARG A 170 -7.52 1.34 2.27
C ARG A 170 -8.16 0.83 0.98
N LEU A 171 -7.67 -0.34 0.50
CA LEU A 171 -8.12 -0.97 -0.72
C LEU A 171 -9.17 -2.04 -0.42
N ALA A 172 -10.30 -1.94 -1.08
CA ALA A 172 -11.35 -2.95 -1.08
C ALA A 172 -11.08 -3.96 -2.21
N ALA A 173 -10.71 -5.18 -1.86
CA ALA A 173 -10.54 -6.25 -2.86
C ALA A 173 -11.89 -6.80 -3.30
N TRP A 174 -11.99 -7.10 -4.60
CA TRP A 174 -13.21 -7.69 -5.18
C TRP A 174 -12.86 -8.65 -6.32
N GLU A 175 -13.76 -9.58 -6.55
CA GLU A 175 -13.67 -10.57 -7.63
C GLU A 175 -15.05 -10.81 -8.24
N PHE A 176 -15.11 -10.92 -9.57
CA PHE A 176 -16.30 -11.36 -10.28
C PHE A 176 -15.97 -12.58 -11.14
N ASP A 177 -16.63 -13.69 -10.87
CA ASP A 177 -16.47 -14.94 -11.61
C ASP A 177 -17.57 -15.07 -12.67
N PHE A 178 -17.15 -15.15 -13.96
CA PHE A 178 -18.08 -15.22 -15.10
C PHE A 178 -18.78 -16.57 -15.21
N VAL A 179 -18.20 -17.64 -14.67
CA VAL A 179 -18.75 -19.00 -14.78
C VAL A 179 -19.90 -19.18 -13.79
N THR A 180 -19.70 -18.70 -12.56
CA THR A 180 -20.69 -18.82 -11.48
C THR A 180 -21.57 -17.58 -11.34
N SER A 181 -21.27 -16.51 -12.08
CA SER A 181 -21.91 -15.19 -11.94
C SER A 181 -21.89 -14.62 -10.52
N ARG A 182 -20.88 -15.04 -9.72
CA ARG A 182 -20.73 -14.59 -8.33
C ARG A 182 -19.80 -13.41 -8.24
N PHE A 183 -20.21 -12.46 -7.42
CA PHE A 183 -19.40 -11.31 -7.02
C PHE A 183 -18.96 -11.48 -5.57
N ALA A 184 -17.68 -11.46 -5.33
CA ALA A 184 -17.09 -11.55 -3.99
C ALA A 184 -16.39 -10.23 -3.65
N VAL A 185 -16.60 -9.74 -2.43
CA VAL A 185 -16.04 -8.47 -1.93
C VAL A 185 -15.42 -8.72 -0.57
N SER A 186 -14.25 -8.15 -0.32
CA SER A 186 -13.61 -8.21 1.00
C SER A 186 -14.43 -7.48 2.08
N ALA A 187 -14.11 -7.71 3.34
CA ALA A 187 -14.79 -7.04 4.46
C ALA A 187 -14.65 -5.52 4.37
N GLU A 188 -13.47 -5.03 3.99
CA GLU A 188 -13.22 -3.61 3.76
C GLU A 188 -14.06 -3.07 2.60
N GLY A 189 -14.25 -3.85 1.54
CA GLY A 189 -15.10 -3.48 0.42
C GLY A 189 -16.57 -3.40 0.79
N LYS A 190 -17.07 -4.34 1.59
CA LYS A 190 -18.43 -4.27 2.12
C LYS A 190 -18.64 -3.04 2.98
N ALA A 191 -17.68 -2.71 3.86
CA ALA A 191 -17.71 -1.50 4.68
C ALA A 191 -17.68 -0.24 3.82
N LEU A 192 -16.84 -0.20 2.77
CA LEU A 192 -16.79 0.89 1.79
C LEU A 192 -18.14 1.11 1.13
N LEU A 193 -18.84 0.05 0.75
CA LEU A 193 -20.18 0.11 0.14
C LEU A 193 -21.32 0.35 1.16
N GLY A 194 -21.01 0.54 2.46
CA GLY A 194 -22.01 0.75 3.50
C GLY A 194 -22.80 -0.53 3.82
N ARG A 195 -22.18 -1.72 3.67
CA ARG A 195 -22.82 -3.02 3.90
C ARG A 195 -22.23 -3.73 5.11
N SER A 196 -23.03 -4.56 5.78
CA SER A 196 -22.52 -5.42 6.85
C SER A 196 -21.59 -6.51 6.31
N ALA A 197 -20.71 -7.02 7.16
CA ALA A 197 -19.77 -8.10 6.79
C ALA A 197 -20.48 -9.40 6.32
N LEU A 198 -21.68 -9.65 6.80
CA LEU A 198 -22.47 -10.83 6.45
C LEU A 198 -23.30 -10.65 5.17
N HIS A 199 -23.42 -9.42 4.65
CA HIS A 199 -24.22 -9.16 3.44
C HIS A 199 -23.53 -9.74 2.19
N GLU A 200 -24.27 -10.49 1.38
CA GLU A 200 -23.80 -10.92 0.07
C GLU A 200 -24.14 -9.83 -0.97
N VAL A 201 -23.10 -9.26 -1.55
CA VAL A 201 -23.22 -8.18 -2.55
C VAL A 201 -23.47 -8.81 -3.92
N GLY A 202 -24.62 -8.52 -4.53
CA GLY A 202 -24.96 -8.97 -5.88
C GLY A 202 -24.50 -7.98 -6.96
N LEU A 203 -24.28 -8.48 -8.19
CA LEU A 203 -23.90 -7.63 -9.33
C LEU A 203 -24.96 -6.58 -9.63
N ASP A 204 -26.25 -6.97 -9.61
CA ASP A 204 -27.37 -6.04 -9.87
C ASP A 204 -27.46 -4.92 -8.81
N GLU A 205 -27.11 -5.23 -7.59
CA GLU A 205 -27.07 -4.26 -6.51
C GLU A 205 -25.95 -3.23 -6.74
N LEU A 206 -24.75 -3.70 -7.10
CA LEU A 206 -23.63 -2.84 -7.47
C LEU A 206 -23.97 -1.94 -8.64
N MET A 207 -24.51 -2.50 -9.71
CA MET A 207 -24.91 -1.73 -10.90
C MET A 207 -25.95 -0.67 -10.58
N ARG A 208 -26.88 -0.92 -9.65
CA ARG A 208 -27.85 0.08 -9.19
C ARG A 208 -27.20 1.18 -8.36
N GLY A 209 -26.18 0.87 -7.57
CA GLY A 209 -25.43 1.85 -6.80
C GLY A 209 -24.59 2.80 -7.66
N ILE A 210 -24.18 2.39 -8.87
CA ILE A 210 -23.43 3.26 -9.79
C ILE A 210 -24.34 4.36 -10.32
N SER A 211 -23.88 5.62 -10.30
CA SER A 211 -24.58 6.76 -10.88
C SER A 211 -24.97 6.50 -12.35
N SER A 212 -26.16 6.93 -12.76
CA SER A 212 -26.66 6.76 -14.15
C SER A 212 -25.67 7.26 -15.20
N ASP A 213 -25.02 8.40 -14.91
CA ASP A 213 -24.09 9.05 -15.84
C ASP A 213 -22.81 8.24 -16.04
N ASP A 214 -22.39 7.48 -15.01
CA ASP A 214 -21.14 6.73 -15.02
C ASP A 214 -21.31 5.29 -15.56
N ARG A 215 -22.55 4.77 -15.64
CA ARG A 215 -22.85 3.39 -16.09
C ARG A 215 -22.34 3.11 -17.50
N VAL A 216 -22.49 4.06 -18.42
CA VAL A 216 -22.03 3.89 -19.81
C VAL A 216 -20.53 3.71 -19.84
N SER A 217 -19.79 4.56 -19.12
CA SER A 217 -18.33 4.49 -19.01
C SER A 217 -17.85 3.17 -18.41
N VAL A 218 -18.55 2.66 -17.40
CA VAL A 218 -18.26 1.36 -16.76
C VAL A 218 -18.47 0.22 -17.75
N VAL A 219 -19.60 0.19 -18.46
CA VAL A 219 -19.90 -0.87 -19.45
C VAL A 219 -18.89 -0.84 -20.59
N ASP A 220 -18.54 0.33 -21.09
CA ASP A 220 -17.52 0.49 -22.16
C ASP A 220 -16.14 0.03 -21.70
N ALA A 221 -15.73 0.38 -20.48
CA ALA A 221 -14.45 -0.05 -19.91
C ALA A 221 -14.41 -1.58 -19.73
N LEU A 222 -15.50 -2.19 -19.22
CA LEU A 222 -15.65 -3.64 -19.16
C LEU A 222 -15.53 -4.29 -20.54
N GLY A 223 -16.25 -3.74 -21.51
CA GLY A 223 -16.22 -4.25 -22.89
C GLY A 223 -14.82 -4.17 -23.52
N ARG A 224 -14.08 -3.09 -23.30
CA ARG A 224 -12.68 -2.97 -23.74
C ARG A 224 -11.81 -4.03 -23.09
N SER A 225 -11.82 -4.13 -21.77
CA SER A 225 -11.00 -5.09 -21.02
C SER A 225 -11.27 -6.54 -21.47
N ILE A 226 -12.50 -6.91 -21.73
CA ILE A 226 -12.87 -8.25 -22.21
C ILE A 226 -12.31 -8.50 -23.63
N ARG A 227 -12.41 -7.52 -24.54
CA ARG A 227 -11.98 -7.67 -25.93
C ARG A 227 -10.47 -7.55 -26.12
N SER A 228 -9.87 -6.50 -25.55
CA SER A 228 -8.44 -6.20 -25.75
C SER A 228 -7.52 -6.89 -24.74
N GLY A 229 -8.04 -7.27 -23.57
CA GLY A 229 -7.24 -7.76 -22.44
C GLY A 229 -6.55 -6.66 -21.64
N GLU A 230 -6.88 -5.39 -21.92
CA GLU A 230 -6.41 -4.26 -21.12
C GLU A 230 -6.95 -4.32 -19.71
N ASP A 231 -6.22 -3.72 -18.76
CA ASP A 231 -6.68 -3.62 -17.40
C ASP A 231 -7.95 -2.73 -17.32
N PHE A 232 -8.93 -3.16 -16.56
CA PHE A 232 -10.12 -2.37 -16.27
C PHE A 232 -9.75 -1.26 -15.27
N ALA A 233 -10.03 -0.01 -15.62
CA ALA A 233 -9.83 1.13 -14.74
C ALA A 233 -10.91 2.18 -14.99
N VAL A 234 -11.59 2.62 -13.93
CA VAL A 234 -12.64 3.64 -14.00
C VAL A 234 -12.79 4.35 -12.66
N ASP A 235 -12.95 5.68 -12.70
CA ASP A 235 -13.48 6.47 -11.59
C ASP A 235 -15.00 6.55 -11.75
N LEU A 236 -15.76 6.25 -10.69
CA LEU A 236 -17.22 6.27 -10.74
C LEU A 236 -17.83 6.80 -9.44
N ARG A 237 -19.05 7.31 -9.52
CA ARG A 237 -19.87 7.69 -8.35
C ARG A 237 -20.75 6.53 -7.93
N PHE A 238 -20.70 6.22 -6.65
CA PHE A 238 -21.47 5.14 -6.04
C PHE A 238 -22.36 5.66 -4.91
N GLY A 239 -23.66 5.46 -5.03
CA GLY A 239 -24.63 5.77 -3.98
C GLY A 239 -24.71 4.65 -2.95
N ARG A 240 -24.44 4.97 -1.71
CA ARG A 240 -24.60 4.07 -0.57
C ARG A 240 -26.07 3.96 -0.15
N PRO A 241 -26.43 2.91 0.62
CA PRO A 241 -27.79 2.76 1.17
C PRO A 241 -28.21 3.86 2.14
N ASP A 242 -27.25 4.49 2.81
CA ASP A 242 -27.44 5.62 3.74
C ASP A 242 -27.67 6.95 3.03
N GLY A 243 -27.61 6.98 1.67
CA GLY A 243 -27.79 8.16 0.84
C GLY A 243 -26.49 8.92 0.56
N GLU A 244 -25.37 8.52 1.12
CA GLU A 244 -24.07 9.12 0.82
C GLU A 244 -23.59 8.70 -0.57
N THR A 245 -22.99 9.64 -1.31
CA THR A 245 -22.38 9.35 -2.62
C THR A 245 -20.86 9.42 -2.48
N LEU A 246 -20.19 8.33 -2.85
CA LEU A 246 -18.74 8.22 -2.88
C LEU A 246 -18.21 8.29 -4.31
N TRP A 247 -17.00 8.82 -4.46
CA TRP A 247 -16.19 8.57 -5.63
C TRP A 247 -15.29 7.35 -5.40
N LEU A 248 -15.38 6.38 -6.30
CA LEU A 248 -14.57 5.16 -6.26
C LEU A 248 -13.61 5.12 -7.44
N ASP A 249 -12.31 4.87 -7.20
CA ASP A 249 -11.35 4.41 -8.21
C ASP A 249 -11.41 2.88 -8.20
N VAL A 250 -11.88 2.28 -9.30
CA VAL A 250 -12.06 0.83 -9.45
C VAL A 250 -11.12 0.31 -10.51
N ARG A 251 -10.25 -0.61 -10.12
CA ARG A 251 -9.26 -1.23 -11.02
C ARG A 251 -9.34 -2.74 -10.94
N ALA A 252 -9.23 -3.40 -12.07
CA ALA A 252 -9.21 -4.86 -12.13
C ALA A 252 -8.47 -5.40 -13.34
N ARG A 253 -8.06 -6.65 -13.21
CA ARG A 253 -7.45 -7.43 -14.28
C ARG A 253 -8.31 -8.63 -14.61
N LEU A 254 -8.47 -8.88 -15.91
CA LEU A 254 -9.16 -10.05 -16.42
C LEU A 254 -8.23 -11.27 -16.34
N VAL A 255 -8.62 -12.27 -15.56
CA VAL A 255 -8.01 -13.60 -15.55
C VAL A 255 -8.75 -14.46 -16.59
N ARG A 256 -8.01 -14.99 -17.56
CA ARG A 256 -8.55 -15.85 -18.59
C ARG A 256 -8.44 -17.32 -18.20
N GLY A 257 -9.40 -18.10 -18.62
CA GLY A 257 -9.41 -19.56 -18.46
C GLY A 257 -8.72 -20.28 -19.61
N VAL A 258 -8.96 -21.58 -19.67
CA VAL A 258 -8.50 -22.43 -20.77
C VAL A 258 -9.09 -21.91 -22.09
N ALA A 259 -8.32 -21.94 -23.18
CA ALA A 259 -8.69 -21.40 -24.50
C ALA A 259 -8.95 -19.87 -24.54
N GLY A 260 -8.45 -19.10 -23.56
CA GLY A 260 -8.52 -17.64 -23.60
C GLY A 260 -9.88 -17.03 -23.25
N SER A 261 -10.87 -17.84 -22.82
CA SER A 261 -12.19 -17.35 -22.40
C SER A 261 -12.08 -16.48 -21.14
N PRO A 262 -12.89 -15.42 -20.97
CA PRO A 262 -12.99 -14.68 -19.75
C PRO A 262 -13.40 -15.60 -18.59
N ARG A 263 -12.63 -15.64 -17.50
CA ARG A 263 -12.94 -16.47 -16.34
C ARG A 263 -13.37 -15.64 -15.15
N ARG A 264 -12.58 -14.65 -14.78
CA ARG A 264 -12.88 -13.76 -13.67
C ARG A 264 -12.19 -12.42 -13.78
N PHE A 265 -12.80 -11.38 -13.26
CA PHE A 265 -12.10 -10.16 -12.89
C PHE A 265 -11.62 -10.25 -11.44
N VAL A 266 -10.40 -9.81 -11.20
CA VAL A 266 -9.85 -9.62 -9.84
C VAL A 266 -9.36 -8.19 -9.74
N GLY A 267 -9.81 -7.47 -8.73
CA GLY A 267 -9.51 -6.06 -8.65
C GLY A 267 -9.57 -5.48 -7.25
N VAL A 268 -9.33 -4.19 -7.21
CA VAL A 268 -9.42 -3.36 -6.01
C VAL A 268 -10.26 -2.13 -6.29
N ALA A 269 -10.87 -1.60 -5.24
CA ALA A 269 -11.56 -0.31 -5.26
C ALA A 269 -11.05 0.54 -4.09
N SER A 270 -10.95 1.85 -4.27
CA SER A 270 -10.61 2.80 -3.22
C SER A 270 -11.52 4.01 -3.23
N ASP A 271 -11.77 4.58 -2.05
CA ASP A 271 -12.49 5.83 -1.89
C ASP A 271 -11.58 7.00 -2.26
N ILE A 272 -11.96 7.73 -3.29
CA ILE A 272 -11.27 8.93 -3.77
C ILE A 272 -12.11 10.20 -3.59
N THR A 273 -13.14 10.16 -2.75
CA THR A 273 -14.07 11.28 -2.54
C THR A 273 -13.34 12.54 -2.08
N VAL A 274 -12.44 12.40 -1.10
CA VAL A 274 -11.62 13.53 -0.60
C VAL A 274 -10.74 14.10 -1.71
N ARG A 275 -10.12 13.25 -2.53
CA ARG A 275 -9.29 13.69 -3.66
C ARG A 275 -10.13 14.46 -4.68
N LYS A 276 -11.27 13.92 -5.09
CA LYS A 276 -12.17 14.56 -6.08
C LYS A 276 -12.76 15.89 -5.56
N SER A 277 -13.12 15.96 -4.29
CA SER A 277 -13.59 17.22 -3.69
C SER A 277 -12.51 18.31 -3.64
N ALA A 278 -11.27 17.92 -3.32
CA ALA A 278 -10.13 18.84 -3.36
C ALA A 278 -9.82 19.33 -4.79
N GLU A 279 -9.83 18.42 -5.78
CA GLU A 279 -9.67 18.75 -7.19
C GLU A 279 -10.74 19.76 -7.66
N ALA A 280 -12.01 19.52 -7.35
CA ALA A 280 -13.12 20.43 -7.69
C ALA A 280 -12.98 21.80 -6.99
N SER A 281 -12.57 21.82 -5.74
CA SER A 281 -12.32 23.07 -4.99
C SER A 281 -11.18 23.88 -5.59
N LEU A 282 -10.09 23.24 -5.97
CA LEU A 282 -8.97 23.88 -6.64
C LEU A 282 -9.37 24.46 -8.00
N GLN A 283 -10.14 23.71 -8.78
CA GLN A 283 -10.64 24.18 -10.07
C GLN A 283 -11.51 25.43 -9.90
N GLY A 284 -12.49 25.40 -8.97
CA GLY A 284 -13.33 26.57 -8.70
C GLY A 284 -12.54 27.78 -8.20
N LEU A 285 -11.49 27.57 -7.40
CA LEU A 285 -10.61 28.66 -6.96
C LEU A 285 -9.80 29.25 -8.13
N ASN A 286 -9.31 28.41 -9.04
CA ASN A 286 -8.60 28.90 -10.23
C ASN A 286 -9.52 29.74 -11.13
N GLU A 287 -10.74 29.28 -11.40
CA GLU A 287 -11.73 30.05 -12.18
C GLU A 287 -12.02 31.40 -11.53
N LEU A 288 -12.17 31.45 -10.21
CA LEU A 288 -12.34 32.70 -9.46
C LEU A 288 -11.11 33.61 -9.54
N LEU A 289 -9.92 33.05 -9.44
CA LEU A 289 -8.67 33.81 -9.55
C LEU A 289 -8.48 34.38 -10.95
N GLU A 290 -8.74 33.63 -12.00
CA GLU A 290 -8.69 34.09 -13.39
C GLU A 290 -9.62 35.29 -13.60
N LYS A 291 -10.86 35.18 -13.19
CA LYS A 291 -11.83 36.28 -13.23
C LYS A 291 -11.35 37.53 -12.48
N ARG A 292 -10.78 37.33 -11.29
CA ARG A 292 -10.25 38.43 -10.47
C ARG A 292 -9.06 39.14 -11.12
N VAL A 293 -8.19 38.34 -11.77
CA VAL A 293 -7.04 38.88 -12.53
C VAL A 293 -7.53 39.71 -13.73
N GLU A 294 -8.53 39.22 -14.47
CA GLU A 294 -9.11 39.98 -15.59
C GLU A 294 -9.71 41.31 -15.12
N GLU A 295 -10.54 41.28 -14.06
CA GLU A 295 -11.13 42.50 -13.48
C GLU A 295 -10.06 43.50 -13.01
N ARG A 296 -9.03 43.02 -12.31
CA ARG A 296 -7.94 43.89 -11.83
C ARG A 296 -7.10 44.45 -12.99
N THR A 297 -6.84 43.65 -14.02
CA THR A 297 -6.11 44.07 -15.18
C THR A 297 -6.90 45.15 -15.95
N ALA A 298 -8.19 45.03 -16.08
CA ALA A 298 -9.04 46.06 -16.69
C ALA A 298 -9.03 47.38 -15.88
N GLN A 299 -9.18 47.31 -14.55
CA GLN A 299 -9.10 48.45 -13.64
C GLN A 299 -7.73 49.17 -13.74
N LEU A 300 -6.65 48.39 -13.75
CA LEU A 300 -5.29 48.97 -13.90
C LEU A 300 -5.09 49.66 -15.24
N ARG A 301 -5.59 49.10 -16.33
CA ARG A 301 -5.52 49.76 -17.67
C ARG A 301 -6.29 51.07 -17.67
N GLN A 302 -7.53 51.06 -17.14
CA GLN A 302 -8.34 52.30 -17.03
C GLN A 302 -7.61 53.39 -16.21
N ALA A 303 -7.11 53.03 -15.02
CA ALA A 303 -6.38 53.97 -14.16
C ALA A 303 -5.08 54.47 -14.82
N HIS A 304 -4.39 53.63 -15.59
CA HIS A 304 -3.22 54.02 -16.37
C HIS A 304 -3.57 55.06 -17.46
N ASP A 305 -4.64 54.79 -18.23
CA ASP A 305 -5.09 55.69 -19.29
C ASP A 305 -5.53 57.05 -18.72
N GLU A 306 -6.23 57.07 -17.57
CA GLU A 306 -6.58 58.29 -16.87
C GLU A 306 -5.34 59.08 -16.40
N LEU A 307 -4.35 58.41 -15.85
CA LEU A 307 -3.08 59.03 -15.45
C LEU A 307 -2.31 59.59 -16.62
N VAL A 308 -2.23 58.89 -17.73
CA VAL A 308 -1.57 59.39 -18.97
C VAL A 308 -2.27 60.63 -19.49
N ALA A 309 -3.61 60.67 -19.49
CA ALA A 309 -4.37 61.84 -19.87
C ALA A 309 -4.12 63.03 -18.95
N GLN A 310 -4.10 62.84 -17.63
CA GLN A 310 -3.79 63.89 -16.64
C GLN A 310 -2.37 64.47 -16.81
N ILE A 311 -1.37 63.60 -17.03
CA ILE A 311 0.03 64.02 -17.29
C ILE A 311 0.07 64.89 -18.54
N GLY A 312 -0.57 64.49 -19.65
CA GLY A 312 -0.60 65.26 -20.88
C GLY A 312 -1.31 66.62 -20.71
N GLU A 313 -2.37 66.74 -19.93
CA GLU A 313 -3.03 68.03 -19.61
C GLU A 313 -2.12 68.94 -18.76
N ARG A 314 -1.50 68.36 -17.76
CA ARG A 314 -0.54 69.11 -16.89
C ARG A 314 0.65 69.67 -17.70
N GLU A 315 1.25 68.87 -18.58
CA GLU A 315 2.35 69.32 -19.44
C GLU A 315 1.95 70.52 -20.37
N ARG A 316 0.71 70.42 -20.93
CA ARG A 316 0.15 71.53 -21.73
C ARG A 316 -0.03 72.80 -20.90
N THR A 317 -0.58 72.70 -19.73
CA THR A 317 -0.79 73.81 -18.81
C THR A 317 0.55 74.43 -18.36
N GLU A 318 1.55 73.61 -18.02
CA GLU A 318 2.90 74.09 -17.67
C GLU A 318 3.58 74.77 -18.84
N ALA A 319 3.42 74.25 -20.08
CA ALA A 319 3.95 74.90 -21.27
C ALA A 319 3.31 76.28 -21.51
N GLN A 320 1.99 76.44 -21.38
CA GLN A 320 1.27 77.70 -21.47
C GLN A 320 1.73 78.70 -20.40
N LEU A 321 1.87 78.21 -19.14
CA LEU A 321 2.35 79.06 -18.06
C LEU A 321 3.76 79.58 -18.31
N ARG A 322 4.71 78.78 -18.81
CA ARG A 322 6.05 79.17 -19.19
C ARG A 322 6.04 80.22 -20.34
N GLN A 323 5.12 80.04 -21.31
CA GLN A 323 4.97 81.02 -22.42
C GLN A 323 4.44 82.36 -21.92
N MET A 324 3.42 82.37 -21.01
CA MET A 324 2.89 83.57 -20.37
C MET A 324 3.98 84.30 -19.57
N GLN A 325 4.75 83.58 -18.74
CA GLN A 325 5.86 84.20 -17.98
C GLN A 325 6.94 84.81 -18.89
N LYS A 326 7.24 84.18 -20.01
CA LYS A 326 8.17 84.71 -21.02
C LYS A 326 7.65 86.02 -21.64
N LEU A 327 6.36 86.05 -22.03
CA LEU A 327 5.71 87.24 -22.55
C LEU A 327 5.65 88.36 -21.50
N GLU A 328 5.35 88.04 -20.26
CA GLU A 328 5.34 89.02 -19.17
C GLU A 328 6.75 89.63 -18.93
N SER A 329 7.77 88.76 -18.88
CA SER A 329 9.18 89.24 -18.75
C SER A 329 9.59 90.10 -19.92
N ILE A 330 9.19 89.82 -21.17
CA ILE A 330 9.45 90.62 -22.33
C ILE A 330 8.66 91.96 -22.24
N GLY A 331 7.41 91.90 -21.78
CA GLY A 331 6.56 93.05 -21.53
C GLY A 331 7.20 94.02 -20.53
N GLN A 332 7.65 93.50 -19.36
CA GLN A 332 8.34 94.30 -18.35
C GLN A 332 9.66 94.90 -18.88
N LEU A 333 10.47 94.10 -19.58
CA LEU A 333 11.71 94.61 -20.21
C LEU A 333 11.43 95.69 -21.25
N THR A 334 10.44 95.50 -22.15
CA THR A 334 10.08 96.46 -23.20
C THR A 334 9.52 97.74 -22.58
N GLY A 335 8.69 97.61 -21.50
CA GLY A 335 8.18 98.79 -20.75
C GLY A 335 9.30 99.58 -20.08
N GLY A 336 10.26 98.88 -19.47
CA GLY A 336 11.45 99.57 -18.89
C GLY A 336 12.35 100.26 -19.93
N VAL A 337 12.61 99.57 -21.03
CA VAL A 337 13.39 100.16 -22.15
C VAL A 337 12.63 101.33 -22.77
N ALA A 338 11.33 101.23 -23.01
CA ALA A 338 10.49 102.35 -23.51
C ALA A 338 10.48 103.55 -22.56
N HIS A 339 10.41 103.34 -21.27
CA HIS A 339 10.51 104.37 -20.27
C HIS A 339 11.87 105.05 -20.30
N ASP A 340 12.96 104.33 -20.35
CA ASP A 340 14.31 104.92 -20.43
C ASP A 340 14.55 105.62 -21.71
N PHE A 341 14.05 105.13 -22.87
CA PHE A 341 14.05 105.80 -24.13
C PHE A 341 13.27 107.12 -24.07
N ASN A 342 12.08 107.12 -23.50
CA ASN A 342 11.28 108.35 -23.33
C ASN A 342 12.00 109.37 -22.43
N ASN A 343 12.67 108.95 -21.37
CA ASN A 343 13.46 109.77 -20.47
C ASN A 343 14.62 110.44 -21.25
N LEU A 344 15.34 109.60 -22.06
CA LEU A 344 16.40 110.10 -22.92
C LEU A 344 15.88 111.13 -23.96
N LEU A 345 14.78 110.81 -24.64
CA LEU A 345 14.13 111.70 -25.61
C LEU A 345 13.71 113.02 -24.96
N THR A 346 13.14 112.95 -23.76
CA THR A 346 12.72 114.12 -22.98
C THR A 346 13.93 115.03 -22.66
N ALA A 347 15.05 114.38 -22.24
CA ALA A 347 16.29 115.09 -21.96
C ALA A 347 16.89 115.73 -23.23
N VAL A 348 16.86 115.00 -24.35
CA VAL A 348 17.34 115.53 -25.64
C VAL A 348 16.44 116.69 -26.12
N ILE A 349 15.14 116.51 -26.11
CA ILE A 349 14.20 117.58 -26.52
C ILE A 349 14.34 118.78 -25.61
N GLY A 350 14.41 118.58 -24.29
CA GLY A 350 14.63 119.65 -23.30
C GLY A 350 15.93 120.43 -23.57
N ASN A 351 17.02 119.71 -23.86
CA ASN A 351 18.29 120.38 -24.23
C ASN A 351 18.23 121.09 -25.57
N LEU A 352 17.51 120.55 -26.58
CA LEU A 352 17.30 121.21 -27.86
C LEU A 352 16.45 122.45 -27.71
N GLU A 353 15.42 122.48 -26.87
CA GLU A 353 14.64 123.66 -26.55
C GLU A 353 15.49 124.74 -25.83
N LEU A 354 16.35 124.30 -24.91
CA LEU A 354 17.28 125.23 -24.26
C LEU A 354 18.27 125.82 -25.25
N LEU A 355 18.79 125.05 -26.19
CA LEU A 355 19.65 125.50 -27.26
C LEU A 355 18.89 126.48 -28.16
N ARG A 356 17.63 126.19 -28.53
CA ARG A 356 16.79 127.09 -29.36
C ARG A 356 16.53 128.44 -28.69
N LYS A 357 16.45 128.48 -27.38
CA LYS A 357 16.28 129.70 -26.60
C LYS A 357 17.59 130.50 -26.51
N ARG A 358 18.77 129.88 -26.71
CA ARG A 358 20.09 130.53 -26.60
C ARG A 358 20.67 130.98 -27.94
N VAL A 359 20.13 130.55 -29.04
CA VAL A 359 20.56 131.00 -30.36
C VAL A 359 19.73 132.25 -30.78
N PRO A 360 20.32 133.41 -30.82
CA PRO A 360 19.58 134.60 -31.28
C PRO A 360 19.15 134.37 -32.71
N ALA A 361 17.91 134.70 -32.99
CA ALA A 361 17.45 134.81 -34.40
C ALA A 361 18.23 135.77 -35.11
N ASN A 362 19.00 135.31 -36.04
CA ASN A 362 19.72 136.27 -37.01
C ASN A 362 18.68 136.65 -38.04
N PRO A 363 18.40 137.95 -38.17
CA PRO A 363 17.52 138.40 -39.21
C PRO A 363 18.43 138.81 -40.41
N ALA A 364 18.50 137.98 -41.36
CA ALA A 364 18.85 138.36 -42.72
C ALA A 364 19.04 137.07 -43.57
N SER A 365 18.29 136.87 -44.34
CA SER A 365 17.85 136.95 -45.69
C SER A 365 17.00 135.74 -46.11
#